data_ce5e46b6c3c8af1183b3aa9033ca8380
#
_entry.id   ce5e46b6c3c8af1183b3aa9033ca8380
#
_cell.length_a   1.000
_cell.length_b   1.000
_cell.length_c   1.000
_cell.angle_alpha   90.00
_cell.angle_beta   90.00
_cell.angle_gamma   90.00
#
_symmetry.space_group_name_H-M   'P 1'
#
loop_
_entity.id
_entity.type
_entity.pdbx_description
1 polymer ?
#
loop_
_entity_poly.entity_id
_entity_poly.type
_entity_poly.pdbx_seq_one_letter_code
_entity_poly.pdbx_strand_id
1 'polypeptide(L)'
;KFNQKDKVVKLVNGSIFRLLSANNRDSLVGRAANLLIVDEAAIIPHDEYFTRDLRPALSTFKDSRCLWISTPRGKGNYLYDYFMRGKDDEFEEWGSSIHTWRANPLLSEKDVMEAKRTSTRALFAQEYECEWTTTEAQIFEYLDDTKHIGDYAEDRYMEIIAGLDVGYRDENVFVVIGYDGTSYYILDEYISKESTTSELASAIQEQIDRWNIETIYIDSAAQQVKADFAYDYDIYCENAIKSVNDGISYLQSLIENDNLYFDTMGGKHTYSAMSSYRWNPNTENPKPIHDWTSHPSDSVRYAIYTHSKMSGVSIYG
;
A
#
# COMPACT_ATOMS: atom_id res chain seq x y z
N LYS A 1 4.40 16.04 37.65
CA LYS A 1 5.62 16.73 37.10
C LYS A 1 5.73 16.47 35.62
N PHE A 2 6.00 17.51 34.86
CA PHE A 2 6.27 17.41 33.41
C PHE A 2 7.78 17.46 33.17
N ASN A 3 8.30 16.49 32.44
CA ASN A 3 9.69 16.50 31.95
C ASN A 3 9.67 16.79 30.46
N GLN A 4 10.07 18.00 30.08
CA GLN A 4 10.02 18.46 28.69
C GLN A 4 11.04 17.74 27.80
N LYS A 5 12.20 17.36 28.34
CA LYS A 5 13.26 16.64 27.60
C LYS A 5 12.81 15.23 27.23
N ASP A 6 12.19 14.52 28.17
CA ASP A 6 11.76 13.12 27.96
C ASP A 6 10.30 13.02 27.52
N LYS A 7 9.61 14.15 27.35
CA LYS A 7 8.17 14.22 27.00
C LYS A 7 7.31 13.32 27.88
N VAL A 8 7.52 13.37 29.17
CA VAL A 8 6.87 12.52 30.18
C VAL A 8 6.11 13.37 31.20
N VAL A 9 4.86 13.00 31.43
CA VAL A 9 4.01 13.52 32.53
C VAL A 9 3.79 12.43 33.56
N LYS A 10 4.16 12.70 34.81
CA LYS A 10 3.85 11.83 35.96
C LYS A 10 2.73 12.44 36.79
N LEU A 11 1.66 11.70 36.98
CA LEU A 11 0.52 12.10 37.84
C LEU A 11 0.78 11.73 39.29
N VAL A 12 -0.05 12.31 40.18
CA VAL A 12 0.05 12.08 41.64
C VAL A 12 -0.32 10.65 42.04
N ASN A 13 -1.17 9.98 41.25
CA ASN A 13 -1.57 8.57 41.44
C ASN A 13 -0.55 7.56 40.87
N GLY A 14 0.62 8.02 40.39
CA GLY A 14 1.65 7.17 39.85
C GLY A 14 1.53 6.87 38.34
N SER A 15 0.43 7.27 37.71
CA SER A 15 0.27 7.09 36.24
C SER A 15 1.32 7.89 35.46
N ILE A 16 1.79 7.34 34.36
CA ILE A 16 2.82 7.94 33.51
C ILE A 16 2.27 8.04 32.09
N PHE A 17 2.27 9.26 31.54
CA PHE A 17 2.02 9.52 30.14
C PHE A 17 3.34 9.80 29.43
N ARG A 18 3.53 9.18 28.28
CA ARG A 18 4.69 9.42 27.41
C ARG A 18 4.21 9.80 26.03
N LEU A 19 4.80 10.85 25.46
CA LEU A 19 4.62 11.21 24.07
C LEU A 19 5.83 10.68 23.29
N LEU A 20 5.57 9.85 22.29
CA LEU A 20 6.56 9.19 21.45
C LEU A 20 6.32 9.56 19.99
N SER A 21 7.37 9.54 19.17
CA SER A 21 7.26 9.79 17.74
C SER A 21 7.26 8.47 16.99
N ALA A 22 6.32 8.30 16.05
CA ALA A 22 6.27 7.14 15.17
C ALA A 22 7.52 6.99 14.29
N ASN A 23 8.18 8.10 13.97
CA ASN A 23 9.42 8.10 13.17
C ASN A 23 10.64 7.56 13.93
N ASN A 24 10.56 7.41 15.26
CA ASN A 24 11.64 6.88 16.08
C ASN A 24 11.23 5.54 16.70
N ARG A 25 11.32 4.48 15.90
CA ARG A 25 10.92 3.11 16.27
C ARG A 25 11.66 2.60 17.51
N ASP A 26 12.95 2.87 17.63
CA ASP A 26 13.76 2.41 18.77
C ASP A 26 13.26 2.95 20.11
N SER A 27 12.59 4.09 20.12
CA SER A 27 12.02 4.67 21.34
C SER A 27 10.83 3.90 21.91
N LEU A 28 10.24 3.00 21.15
CA LEU A 28 9.06 2.22 21.48
C LEU A 28 9.42 0.81 21.98
N VAL A 29 10.51 0.24 21.46
CA VAL A 29 10.95 -1.12 21.78
C VAL A 29 11.29 -1.24 23.28
N GLY A 30 10.85 -2.37 23.88
CA GLY A 30 11.13 -2.68 25.29
C GLY A 30 10.30 -1.90 26.31
N ARG A 31 9.25 -1.21 25.89
CA ARG A 31 8.30 -0.51 26.79
C ARG A 31 7.06 -1.33 27.00
N ALA A 32 6.37 -1.06 28.13
CA ALA A 32 5.08 -1.64 28.47
C ALA A 32 4.04 -0.53 28.62
N ALA A 33 2.83 -0.77 28.13
CA ALA A 33 1.73 0.18 28.16
C ALA A 33 0.40 -0.50 28.51
N ASN A 34 -0.39 0.13 29.39
CA ASN A 34 -1.77 -0.27 29.64
C ASN A 34 -2.72 0.29 28.58
N LEU A 35 -2.41 1.49 28.09
CA LEU A 35 -3.14 2.15 27.01
C LEU A 35 -2.13 2.73 26.01
N LEU A 36 -2.31 2.41 24.76
CA LEU A 36 -1.61 2.99 23.65
C LEU A 36 -2.62 3.82 22.84
N ILE A 37 -2.27 5.06 22.56
CA ILE A 37 -3.04 5.93 21.67
C ILE A 37 -2.15 6.22 20.47
N VAL A 38 -2.61 5.83 19.28
CA VAL A 38 -1.96 6.09 18.01
C VAL A 38 -2.75 7.18 17.31
N ASP A 39 -2.21 8.39 17.38
CA ASP A 39 -2.81 9.56 16.74
C ASP A 39 -2.35 9.66 15.28
N GLU A 40 -3.22 10.17 14.41
CA GLU A 40 -3.00 10.25 12.97
C GLU A 40 -2.57 8.89 12.35
N ALA A 41 -3.20 7.81 12.82
CA ALA A 41 -2.80 6.44 12.50
C ALA A 41 -2.73 6.16 10.98
N ALA A 42 -3.64 6.73 10.19
CA ALA A 42 -3.66 6.54 8.74
C ALA A 42 -2.45 7.16 8.00
N ILE A 43 -1.66 8.02 8.66
CA ILE A 43 -0.43 8.60 8.09
C ILE A 43 0.77 7.67 8.29
N ILE A 44 0.68 6.73 9.25
CA ILE A 44 1.74 5.75 9.49
C ILE A 44 1.67 4.68 8.38
N PRO A 45 2.72 4.50 7.58
CA PRO A 45 2.60 3.82 6.30
C PRO A 45 2.40 2.30 6.37
N HIS A 46 2.63 1.62 7.50
CA HIS A 46 2.65 0.16 7.56
C HIS A 46 2.02 -0.43 8.81
N ASP A 47 1.24 -1.49 8.62
CA ASP A 47 0.71 -2.36 9.67
C ASP A 47 1.82 -3.02 10.51
N GLU A 48 2.97 -3.35 9.93
CA GLU A 48 4.11 -3.88 10.66
C GLU A 48 4.54 -3.03 11.85
N TYR A 49 4.37 -1.71 11.76
CA TYR A 49 4.66 -0.81 12.87
C TYR A 49 3.84 -1.17 14.11
N PHE A 50 2.58 -1.53 13.93
CA PHE A 50 1.77 -2.00 15.04
C PHE A 50 2.14 -3.42 15.47
N THR A 51 2.14 -4.36 14.55
CA THR A 51 2.30 -5.79 14.86
C THR A 51 3.65 -6.08 15.49
N ARG A 52 4.72 -5.48 14.99
CA ARG A 52 6.09 -5.71 15.45
C ARG A 52 6.50 -4.83 16.62
N ASP A 53 6.20 -3.54 16.56
CA ASP A 53 6.79 -2.55 17.46
C ASP A 53 5.84 -2.16 18.61
N LEU A 54 4.55 -2.01 18.34
CA LEU A 54 3.58 -1.54 19.34
C LEU A 54 2.85 -2.66 20.09
N ARG A 55 2.43 -3.72 19.41
CA ARG A 55 1.68 -4.82 20.01
C ARG A 55 2.41 -5.50 21.17
N PRO A 56 3.73 -5.74 21.13
CA PRO A 56 4.48 -6.30 22.24
C PRO A 56 4.40 -5.44 23.52
N ALA A 57 4.32 -4.11 23.39
CA ALA A 57 4.17 -3.20 24.54
C ALA A 57 2.85 -3.41 25.30
N LEU A 58 1.81 -3.85 24.63
CA LEU A 58 0.49 -4.14 25.20
C LEU A 58 0.42 -5.52 25.86
N SER A 59 1.30 -6.45 25.47
CA SER A 59 1.28 -7.83 25.97
C SER A 59 1.74 -7.96 27.43
N THR A 60 2.30 -6.91 28.02
CA THR A 60 2.86 -6.93 29.38
C THR A 60 1.78 -6.86 30.47
N PHE A 61 0.66 -6.21 30.19
CA PHE A 61 -0.41 -6.04 31.18
C PHE A 61 -1.68 -6.73 30.69
N LYS A 62 -2.40 -7.31 31.64
CA LYS A 62 -3.74 -7.81 31.39
C LYS A 62 -4.68 -6.61 31.13
N ASP A 63 -5.60 -6.75 30.19
CA ASP A 63 -6.58 -5.72 29.83
C ASP A 63 -5.98 -4.44 29.20
N SER A 64 -4.79 -4.53 28.59
CA SER A 64 -4.21 -3.44 27.80
C SER A 64 -5.06 -3.14 26.57
N ARG A 65 -5.08 -1.87 26.17
CA ARG A 65 -5.91 -1.39 25.06
C ARG A 65 -5.09 -0.56 24.08
N CYS A 66 -5.49 -0.60 22.80
CA CYS A 66 -5.00 0.31 21.79
C CYS A 66 -6.16 1.13 21.22
N LEU A 67 -5.97 2.42 21.10
CA LEU A 67 -6.91 3.35 20.48
C LEU A 67 -6.23 3.97 19.24
N TRP A 68 -6.86 3.80 18.09
CA TRP A 68 -6.43 4.40 16.83
C TRP A 68 -7.32 5.59 16.52
N ILE A 69 -6.72 6.73 16.27
CA ILE A 69 -7.42 7.97 15.95
C ILE A 69 -6.86 8.50 14.65
N SER A 70 -7.72 8.80 13.70
CA SER A 70 -7.34 9.43 12.43
C SER A 70 -8.56 9.85 11.61
N THR A 71 -8.35 10.74 10.66
CA THR A 71 -9.24 10.86 9.49
C THR A 71 -8.95 9.70 8.51
N PRO A 72 -9.95 9.26 7.72
CA PRO A 72 -9.75 8.24 6.69
C PRO A 72 -8.72 8.68 5.64
N ARG A 73 -7.97 7.71 5.09
CA ARG A 73 -6.97 7.94 4.03
C ARG A 73 -7.09 6.90 2.92
N GLY A 74 -8.30 6.70 2.43
CA GLY A 74 -8.59 5.72 1.40
C GLY A 74 -8.80 4.30 1.95
N LYS A 75 -9.47 3.46 1.17
CA LYS A 75 -9.78 2.07 1.55
C LYS A 75 -8.56 1.13 1.50
N GLY A 76 -7.51 1.46 0.75
CA GLY A 76 -6.26 0.70 0.71
C GLY A 76 -5.34 0.92 1.91
N ASN A 77 -5.75 1.72 2.90
CA ASN A 77 -4.97 1.96 4.11
C ASN A 77 -5.28 0.89 5.16
N TYR A 78 -4.25 0.37 5.85
CA TYR A 78 -4.41 -0.66 6.90
C TYR A 78 -5.40 -0.25 8.00
N LEU A 79 -5.58 1.06 8.24
CA LEU A 79 -6.56 1.56 9.21
C LEU A 79 -8.00 1.27 8.76
N TYR A 80 -8.26 1.20 7.46
CA TYR A 80 -9.55 0.75 6.93
C TYR A 80 -9.82 -0.72 7.31
N ASP A 81 -8.82 -1.60 7.16
CA ASP A 81 -8.94 -3.00 7.57
C ASP A 81 -9.22 -3.12 9.07
N TYR A 82 -8.54 -2.31 9.91
CA TYR A 82 -8.80 -2.27 11.35
C TYR A 82 -10.18 -1.73 11.67
N PHE A 83 -10.63 -0.72 10.93
CA PHE A 83 -11.98 -0.19 11.06
C PHE A 83 -13.03 -1.25 10.71
N MET A 84 -12.82 -2.01 9.63
CA MET A 84 -13.72 -3.08 9.21
C MET A 84 -13.73 -4.25 10.21
N ARG A 85 -12.59 -4.63 10.79
CA ARG A 85 -12.54 -5.61 11.90
C ARG A 85 -13.43 -5.21 13.08
N GLY A 86 -13.47 -3.93 13.42
CA GLY A 86 -14.33 -3.43 14.49
C GLY A 86 -15.81 -3.36 14.12
N LYS A 87 -16.19 -3.73 12.90
CA LYS A 87 -17.58 -3.89 12.44
C LYS A 87 -17.98 -5.35 12.25
N ASP A 88 -17.03 -6.24 12.31
CA ASP A 88 -17.19 -7.66 12.09
C ASP A 88 -17.34 -8.39 13.44
N ASP A 89 -18.43 -9.10 13.61
CA ASP A 89 -18.78 -9.82 14.84
C ASP A 89 -17.79 -10.97 15.16
N GLU A 90 -16.96 -11.41 14.17
CA GLU A 90 -15.91 -12.39 14.41
C GLU A 90 -14.74 -11.83 15.24
N PHE A 91 -14.61 -10.51 15.32
CA PHE A 91 -13.53 -9.82 16.05
C PHE A 91 -14.05 -9.14 17.31
N GLU A 92 -14.54 -9.91 18.29
CA GLU A 92 -15.19 -9.42 19.51
C GLU A 92 -14.34 -8.40 20.32
N GLU A 93 -13.00 -8.46 20.21
CA GLU A 93 -12.09 -7.54 20.93
C GLU A 93 -11.91 -6.19 20.20
N TRP A 94 -12.44 -6.06 18.99
CA TRP A 94 -12.33 -4.85 18.18
C TRP A 94 -13.63 -4.06 18.22
N GLY A 95 -13.51 -2.75 18.16
CA GLY A 95 -14.65 -1.85 18.05
C GLY A 95 -14.29 -0.63 17.23
N SER A 96 -15.18 -0.20 16.34
CA SER A 96 -14.98 0.95 15.46
C SER A 96 -16.13 1.93 15.57
N SER A 97 -15.80 3.21 15.55
CA SER A 97 -16.78 4.29 15.52
C SER A 97 -16.34 5.41 14.59
N ILE A 98 -17.32 6.11 14.01
CA ILE A 98 -17.10 7.31 13.22
C ILE A 98 -17.69 8.50 13.97
N HIS A 99 -16.92 9.57 14.04
CA HIS A 99 -17.31 10.83 14.64
C HIS A 99 -17.08 11.96 13.65
N THR A 100 -18.12 12.36 12.94
CA THR A 100 -18.07 13.47 12.00
C THR A 100 -17.94 14.79 12.75
N TRP A 101 -17.73 15.90 12.03
CA TRP A 101 -17.69 17.24 12.61
C TRP A 101 -18.90 17.59 13.50
N ARG A 102 -20.07 16.97 13.25
CA ARG A 102 -21.29 17.15 14.05
C ARG A 102 -21.19 16.66 15.48
N ALA A 103 -20.28 15.71 15.73
CA ALA A 103 -20.04 15.20 17.06
C ALA A 103 -19.17 16.14 17.91
N ASN A 104 -18.53 17.16 17.32
CA ASN A 104 -17.69 18.11 18.04
C ASN A 104 -18.49 19.41 18.35
N PRO A 105 -18.95 19.62 19.59
CA PRO A 105 -19.75 20.79 19.96
C PRO A 105 -18.96 22.11 19.96
N LEU A 106 -17.64 22.07 19.80
CA LEU A 106 -16.77 23.24 19.75
C LEU A 106 -16.57 23.79 18.35
N LEU A 107 -16.94 23.02 17.30
CA LEU A 107 -16.85 23.48 15.93
C LEU A 107 -18.04 24.40 15.58
N SER A 108 -17.72 25.55 15.03
CA SER A 108 -18.73 26.48 14.50
C SER A 108 -19.24 25.95 13.16
N GLU A 109 -20.56 25.86 13.01
CA GLU A 109 -21.18 25.49 11.73
C GLU A 109 -20.78 26.47 10.61
N LYS A 110 -20.58 27.73 10.92
CA LYS A 110 -20.10 28.74 9.97
C LYS A 110 -18.73 28.38 9.42
N ASP A 111 -17.79 27.97 10.27
CA ASP A 111 -16.42 27.62 9.87
C ASP A 111 -16.42 26.33 9.04
N VAL A 112 -17.27 25.37 9.39
CA VAL A 112 -17.45 24.14 8.61
C VAL A 112 -18.02 24.42 7.23
N MET A 113 -19.01 25.34 7.11
CA MET A 113 -19.57 25.73 5.82
C MET A 113 -18.57 26.52 4.97
N GLU A 114 -17.69 27.30 5.58
CA GLU A 114 -16.60 27.95 4.87
C GLU A 114 -15.59 26.92 4.35
N ALA A 115 -15.16 25.96 5.18
CA ALA A 115 -14.32 24.85 4.76
C ALA A 115 -14.95 24.06 3.60
N LYS A 116 -16.26 23.80 3.65
CA LYS A 116 -16.99 23.12 2.57
C LYS A 116 -16.97 23.89 1.24
N ARG A 117 -16.94 25.22 1.29
CA ARG A 117 -16.90 26.07 0.08
C ARG A 117 -15.49 26.20 -0.50
N THR A 118 -14.46 26.05 0.34
CA THR A 118 -13.06 26.29 -0.03
C THR A 118 -12.28 25.01 -0.30
N SER A 119 -12.84 23.83 0.03
CA SER A 119 -12.22 22.53 -0.24
C SER A 119 -12.95 21.77 -1.36
N THR A 120 -12.29 20.76 -1.94
CA THR A 120 -12.95 19.84 -2.85
C THR A 120 -14.00 19.02 -2.11
N ARG A 121 -14.97 18.47 -2.83
CA ARG A 121 -16.00 17.60 -2.24
C ARG A 121 -15.39 16.38 -1.55
N ALA A 122 -14.38 15.77 -2.19
CA ALA A 122 -13.68 14.60 -1.65
C ALA A 122 -12.93 14.93 -0.36
N LEU A 123 -12.19 16.05 -0.34
CA LEU A 123 -11.47 16.48 0.85
C LEU A 123 -12.43 16.79 2.02
N PHE A 124 -13.54 17.46 1.76
CA PHE A 124 -14.54 17.74 2.79
C PHE A 124 -15.17 16.46 3.33
N ALA A 125 -15.53 15.53 2.45
CA ALA A 125 -16.08 14.22 2.83
C ALA A 125 -15.09 13.44 3.70
N GLN A 126 -13.80 13.43 3.36
CA GLN A 126 -12.74 12.78 4.13
C GLN A 126 -12.53 13.44 5.50
N GLU A 127 -12.25 14.74 5.54
CA GLU A 127 -11.78 15.43 6.75
C GLU A 127 -12.92 15.78 7.74
N TYR A 128 -14.15 16.02 7.23
CA TYR A 128 -15.27 16.46 8.05
C TYR A 128 -16.38 15.42 8.20
N GLU A 129 -16.66 14.64 7.16
CA GLU A 129 -17.70 13.59 7.23
C GLU A 129 -17.11 12.22 7.54
N CYS A 130 -15.78 12.09 7.62
CA CYS A 130 -15.05 10.84 7.89
C CYS A 130 -15.40 9.72 6.89
N GLU A 131 -15.63 10.07 5.64
CA GLU A 131 -15.89 9.11 4.59
C GLU A 131 -14.59 8.49 4.09
N TRP A 132 -14.61 7.17 3.89
CA TRP A 132 -13.54 6.46 3.20
C TRP A 132 -13.69 6.68 1.69
N THR A 133 -13.40 7.90 1.27
CA THR A 133 -13.52 8.29 -0.14
C THR A 133 -12.29 7.81 -0.92
N THR A 134 -12.52 7.47 -2.18
CA THR A 134 -11.48 7.55 -3.19
C THR A 134 -11.17 9.04 -3.37
N THR A 135 -9.94 9.44 -3.12
CA THR A 135 -9.54 10.84 -3.31
C THR A 135 -9.52 11.17 -4.80
N GLU A 136 -9.93 12.38 -5.20
CA GLU A 136 -9.81 12.87 -6.58
C GLU A 136 -8.37 12.77 -7.14
N ALA A 137 -7.39 12.51 -6.29
CA ALA A 137 -6.00 12.28 -6.62
C ALA A 137 -5.65 10.79 -6.82
N GLN A 138 -6.54 9.85 -6.54
CA GLN A 138 -6.27 8.42 -6.72
C GLN A 138 -6.10 8.11 -8.20
N ILE A 139 -5.07 7.33 -8.51
CA ILE A 139 -4.76 6.98 -9.90
C ILE A 139 -5.68 5.87 -10.40
N PHE A 140 -5.93 4.85 -9.58
CA PHE A 140 -6.76 3.70 -9.95
C PHE A 140 -8.10 3.72 -9.20
N GLU A 141 -8.96 4.68 -9.54
CA GLU A 141 -10.23 4.97 -8.84
C GLU A 141 -11.24 3.82 -8.91
N TYR A 142 -11.19 3.00 -9.96
CA TYR A 142 -12.13 1.91 -10.20
C TYR A 142 -11.70 0.56 -9.62
N LEU A 143 -10.57 0.51 -8.89
CA LEU A 143 -10.22 -0.69 -8.13
C LEU A 143 -11.24 -0.92 -7.01
N ASP A 144 -11.84 -2.10 -7.03
CA ASP A 144 -12.87 -2.55 -6.09
C ASP A 144 -12.52 -3.95 -5.59
N ASP A 145 -12.39 -4.10 -4.27
CA ASP A 145 -12.01 -5.36 -3.64
C ASP A 145 -13.00 -6.50 -3.90
N THR A 146 -14.29 -6.17 -4.00
CA THR A 146 -15.34 -7.17 -4.25
C THR A 146 -15.35 -7.70 -5.69
N LYS A 147 -14.71 -6.99 -6.62
CA LYS A 147 -14.65 -7.34 -8.04
C LYS A 147 -13.29 -7.89 -8.46
N HIS A 148 -12.21 -7.25 -7.97
CA HIS A 148 -10.88 -7.48 -8.50
C HIS A 148 -10.03 -8.42 -7.65
N ILE A 149 -10.49 -8.82 -6.45
CA ILE A 149 -9.78 -9.80 -5.61
C ILE A 149 -10.50 -11.15 -5.67
N GLY A 150 -9.71 -12.22 -5.83
CA GLY A 150 -10.21 -13.59 -5.86
C GLY A 150 -9.09 -14.62 -5.77
N ASP A 151 -9.43 -15.89 -5.82
CA ASP A 151 -8.46 -16.99 -5.75
C ASP A 151 -8.07 -17.39 -7.17
N TYR A 152 -6.92 -16.94 -7.63
CA TYR A 152 -6.45 -17.11 -9.02
C TYR A 152 -5.18 -17.96 -9.15
N ALA A 153 -4.51 -18.31 -8.05
CA ALA A 153 -3.22 -18.98 -8.08
C ALA A 153 -3.23 -20.38 -8.73
N GLU A 154 -4.39 -21.05 -8.79
CA GLU A 154 -4.53 -22.38 -9.38
C GLU A 154 -5.08 -22.37 -10.81
N ASP A 155 -5.35 -21.20 -11.38
CA ASP A 155 -5.88 -21.06 -12.73
C ASP A 155 -4.80 -21.35 -13.79
N ARG A 156 -5.23 -21.59 -15.03
CA ARG A 156 -4.33 -21.82 -16.17
C ARG A 156 -4.22 -20.57 -16.99
N TYR A 157 -2.98 -20.11 -17.20
CA TYR A 157 -2.66 -18.93 -17.96
C TYR A 157 -2.02 -19.30 -19.31
N MET A 158 -2.18 -18.46 -20.31
CA MET A 158 -1.51 -18.60 -21.60
C MET A 158 -0.05 -18.25 -21.48
N GLU A 159 0.26 -17.21 -20.70
CA GLU A 159 1.59 -16.72 -20.42
C GLU A 159 1.70 -16.31 -18.96
N ILE A 160 2.87 -16.55 -18.35
CA ILE A 160 3.22 -16.01 -17.04
C ILE A 160 4.42 -15.09 -17.20
N ILE A 161 4.21 -13.84 -16.88
CA ILE A 161 5.21 -12.78 -16.96
C ILE A 161 5.49 -12.21 -15.57
N ALA A 162 6.55 -11.43 -15.43
CA ALA A 162 6.81 -10.72 -14.20
C ALA A 162 7.31 -9.29 -14.45
N GLY A 163 7.07 -8.43 -13.48
CA GLY A 163 7.65 -7.09 -13.41
C GLY A 163 8.64 -7.00 -12.26
N LEU A 164 9.72 -6.26 -12.47
CA LEU A 164 10.73 -6.00 -11.46
C LEU A 164 11.05 -4.51 -11.41
N ASP A 165 10.76 -3.91 -10.26
CA ASP A 165 11.25 -2.58 -9.91
C ASP A 165 12.33 -2.68 -8.84
N VAL A 166 13.53 -2.16 -9.12
CA VAL A 166 14.72 -2.29 -8.27
C VAL A 166 15.04 -0.95 -7.62
N GLY A 167 14.97 -0.89 -6.28
CA GLY A 167 15.39 0.24 -5.48
C GLY A 167 16.65 -0.08 -4.65
N TYR A 168 17.67 0.78 -4.66
CA TYR A 168 18.88 0.55 -3.84
C TYR A 168 18.65 0.83 -2.35
N ARG A 169 17.86 1.86 -2.02
CA ARG A 169 17.48 2.22 -0.64
C ARG A 169 15.99 2.05 -0.38
N ASP A 170 15.24 1.84 -1.44
CA ASP A 170 13.82 1.64 -1.44
C ASP A 170 13.48 0.16 -1.58
N GLU A 171 12.22 -0.17 -1.73
CA GLU A 171 11.80 -1.55 -1.90
C GLU A 171 12.19 -2.09 -3.29
N ASN A 172 12.71 -3.31 -3.33
CA ASN A 172 12.71 -4.12 -4.54
C ASN A 172 11.34 -4.81 -4.61
N VAL A 173 10.66 -4.68 -5.72
CA VAL A 173 9.34 -5.30 -5.90
C VAL A 173 9.35 -6.15 -7.15
N PHE A 174 9.08 -7.44 -6.97
CA PHE A 174 8.90 -8.41 -8.05
C PHE A 174 7.45 -8.92 -7.99
N VAL A 175 6.73 -8.77 -9.11
CA VAL A 175 5.31 -9.16 -9.19
C VAL A 175 5.14 -10.19 -10.29
N VAL A 176 4.53 -11.33 -9.96
CA VAL A 176 4.20 -12.42 -10.90
C VAL A 176 2.80 -12.21 -11.45
N ILE A 177 2.63 -12.30 -12.75
CA ILE A 177 1.41 -11.94 -13.46
C ILE A 177 1.06 -13.02 -14.48
N GLY A 178 -0.12 -13.61 -14.35
CA GLY A 178 -0.71 -14.49 -15.34
C GLY A 178 -1.50 -13.71 -16.39
N TYR A 179 -1.46 -14.16 -17.63
CA TYR A 179 -2.25 -13.63 -18.73
C TYR A 179 -3.06 -14.76 -19.39
N ASP A 180 -4.37 -14.61 -19.52
CA ASP A 180 -5.27 -15.62 -20.10
C ASP A 180 -5.64 -15.41 -21.58
N GLY A 181 -5.07 -14.36 -22.20
CA GLY A 181 -5.40 -13.91 -23.56
C GLY A 181 -6.28 -12.67 -23.60
N THR A 182 -6.86 -12.26 -22.45
CA THR A 182 -7.74 -11.09 -22.32
C THR A 182 -7.41 -10.29 -21.06
N SER A 183 -7.30 -10.96 -19.94
CA SER A 183 -7.16 -10.36 -18.61
C SER A 183 -5.80 -10.69 -18.00
N TYR A 184 -5.37 -9.85 -17.08
CA TYR A 184 -4.16 -10.02 -16.29
C TYR A 184 -4.50 -10.29 -14.83
N TYR A 185 -3.72 -11.15 -14.20
CA TYR A 185 -3.92 -11.63 -12.83
C TYR A 185 -2.63 -11.50 -12.04
N ILE A 186 -2.61 -10.68 -11.01
CA ILE A 186 -1.48 -10.58 -10.09
C ILE A 186 -1.51 -11.80 -9.17
N LEU A 187 -0.58 -12.74 -9.37
CA LEU A 187 -0.62 -14.07 -8.76
C LEU A 187 0.25 -14.18 -7.50
N ASP A 188 1.40 -13.50 -7.51
CA ASP A 188 2.36 -13.55 -6.41
C ASP A 188 3.24 -12.30 -6.42
N GLU A 189 3.86 -12.01 -5.28
CA GLU A 189 4.73 -10.87 -5.11
C GLU A 189 5.90 -11.19 -4.16
N TYR A 190 7.07 -10.68 -4.49
CA TYR A 190 8.22 -10.67 -3.60
C TYR A 190 8.69 -9.25 -3.36
N ILE A 191 8.80 -8.88 -2.09
CA ILE A 191 9.17 -7.52 -1.68
C ILE A 191 10.31 -7.62 -0.69
N SER A 192 11.37 -6.85 -0.95
CA SER A 192 12.52 -6.79 -0.05
C SER A 192 13.10 -5.40 0.03
N LYS A 193 13.76 -5.10 1.15
CA LYS A 193 14.54 -3.88 1.37
C LYS A 193 15.99 -4.24 1.65
N GLU A 194 16.89 -3.41 1.19
CA GLU A 194 18.34 -3.53 1.49
C GLU A 194 18.91 -4.91 1.14
N SER A 195 18.30 -5.63 0.17
CA SER A 195 18.81 -6.93 -0.27
C SER A 195 20.00 -6.76 -1.19
N THR A 196 20.94 -7.70 -1.10
CA THR A 196 22.01 -7.85 -2.07
C THR A 196 21.47 -8.39 -3.39
N THR A 197 22.21 -8.17 -4.49
CA THR A 197 21.86 -8.75 -5.80
C THR A 197 21.71 -10.28 -5.74
N SER A 198 22.54 -10.93 -4.94
CA SER A 198 22.47 -12.40 -4.73
C SER A 198 21.19 -12.86 -4.05
N GLU A 199 20.77 -12.17 -2.99
CA GLU A 199 19.54 -12.50 -2.26
C GLU A 199 18.31 -12.26 -3.16
N LEU A 200 18.30 -11.15 -3.90
CA LEU A 200 17.24 -10.84 -4.85
C LEU A 200 17.18 -11.87 -5.97
N ALA A 201 18.32 -12.25 -6.55
CA ALA A 201 18.40 -13.25 -7.60
C ALA A 201 17.90 -14.63 -7.12
N SER A 202 18.27 -15.04 -5.91
CA SER A 202 17.82 -16.31 -5.33
C SER A 202 16.30 -16.33 -5.16
N ALA A 203 15.72 -15.24 -4.63
CA ALA A 203 14.27 -15.15 -4.44
C ALA A 203 13.51 -15.12 -5.78
N ILE A 204 14.05 -14.40 -6.80
CA ILE A 204 13.47 -14.40 -8.15
C ILE A 204 13.55 -15.78 -8.78
N GLN A 205 14.65 -16.51 -8.60
CA GLN A 205 14.78 -17.87 -9.13
C GLN A 205 13.73 -18.82 -8.53
N GLU A 206 13.45 -18.72 -7.23
CA GLU A 206 12.37 -19.47 -6.59
C GLU A 206 10.99 -19.16 -7.23
N GLN A 207 10.74 -17.92 -7.56
CA GLN A 207 9.50 -17.51 -8.24
C GLN A 207 9.45 -18.02 -9.68
N ILE A 208 10.58 -17.96 -10.42
CA ILE A 208 10.68 -18.51 -11.79
C ILE A 208 10.35 -20.00 -11.76
N ASP A 209 10.95 -20.76 -10.85
CA ASP A 209 10.77 -22.21 -10.75
C ASP A 209 9.34 -22.58 -10.34
N ARG A 210 8.75 -21.79 -9.44
CA ARG A 210 7.38 -22.01 -8.95
C ARG A 210 6.32 -21.74 -10.01
N TRP A 211 6.46 -20.64 -10.74
CA TRP A 211 5.43 -20.14 -11.64
C TRP A 211 5.71 -20.42 -13.12
N ASN A 212 6.90 -20.94 -13.44
CA ASN A 212 7.37 -21.10 -14.82
C ASN A 212 7.29 -19.79 -15.63
N ILE A 213 7.89 -18.72 -15.06
CA ILE A 213 7.84 -17.38 -15.62
C ILE A 213 8.59 -17.34 -16.95
N GLU A 214 7.91 -16.85 -18.00
CA GLU A 214 8.45 -16.83 -19.37
C GLU A 214 9.27 -15.57 -19.64
N THR A 215 8.83 -14.43 -19.14
CA THR A 215 9.48 -13.13 -19.38
C THR A 215 9.44 -12.25 -18.13
N ILE A 216 10.58 -11.63 -17.81
CA ILE A 216 10.73 -10.66 -16.73
C ILE A 216 11.01 -9.29 -17.34
N TYR A 217 10.18 -8.30 -17.02
CA TYR A 217 10.35 -6.92 -17.43
C TYR A 217 10.94 -6.09 -16.29
N ILE A 218 12.10 -5.47 -16.55
CA ILE A 218 12.82 -4.67 -15.54
C ILE A 218 12.95 -3.21 -16.00
N ASP A 219 13.02 -2.28 -15.04
CA ASP A 219 13.34 -0.88 -15.35
C ASP A 219 14.63 -0.80 -16.19
N SER A 220 14.53 -0.15 -17.35
CA SER A 220 15.67 0.06 -18.23
C SER A 220 16.82 0.88 -17.61
N ALA A 221 16.64 1.54 -16.46
CA ALA A 221 17.72 2.18 -15.70
C ALA A 221 18.54 1.19 -14.86
N ALA A 222 18.01 0.02 -14.54
CA ALA A 222 18.68 -1.00 -13.73
C ALA A 222 19.68 -1.87 -14.52
N GLN A 223 20.47 -1.26 -15.41
CA GLN A 223 21.36 -1.98 -16.33
C GLN A 223 22.39 -2.85 -15.61
N GLN A 224 22.92 -2.40 -14.48
CA GLN A 224 23.91 -3.16 -13.72
C GLN A 224 23.27 -4.43 -13.14
N VAL A 225 22.09 -4.31 -12.51
CA VAL A 225 21.38 -5.48 -11.94
C VAL A 225 21.00 -6.47 -13.03
N LYS A 226 20.55 -5.97 -14.20
CA LYS A 226 20.24 -6.81 -15.36
C LYS A 226 21.47 -7.57 -15.85
N ALA A 227 22.64 -6.93 -15.89
CA ALA A 227 23.88 -7.55 -16.32
C ALA A 227 24.34 -8.63 -15.31
N ASP A 228 24.30 -8.30 -14.01
CA ASP A 228 24.66 -9.22 -12.94
C ASP A 228 23.74 -10.46 -12.95
N PHE A 229 22.43 -10.26 -13.13
CA PHE A 229 21.45 -11.35 -13.24
C PHE A 229 21.76 -12.30 -14.42
N ALA A 230 22.05 -11.76 -15.58
CA ALA A 230 22.38 -12.57 -16.75
C ALA A 230 23.73 -13.29 -16.61
N TYR A 231 24.74 -12.63 -16.02
CA TYR A 231 26.10 -13.17 -15.94
C TYR A 231 26.29 -14.16 -14.82
N ASP A 232 25.74 -13.86 -13.63
CA ASP A 232 26.05 -14.61 -12.42
C ASP A 232 24.94 -15.61 -12.03
N TYR A 233 23.69 -15.39 -12.54
CA TYR A 233 22.52 -16.15 -12.09
C TYR A 233 21.69 -16.76 -13.23
N ASP A 234 22.07 -16.56 -14.51
CA ASP A 234 21.34 -17.05 -15.69
C ASP A 234 19.87 -16.56 -15.75
N ILE A 235 19.59 -15.40 -15.13
CA ILE A 235 18.27 -14.75 -15.14
C ILE A 235 18.26 -13.65 -16.20
N TYR A 236 17.42 -13.82 -17.23
CA TYR A 236 17.30 -12.88 -18.34
C TYR A 236 16.08 -11.99 -18.18
N CYS A 237 16.30 -10.67 -18.29
CA CYS A 237 15.24 -9.68 -18.19
C CYS A 237 15.14 -8.85 -19.47
N GLU A 238 13.92 -8.48 -19.84
CA GLU A 238 13.63 -7.53 -20.92
C GLU A 238 13.48 -6.10 -20.37
N ASN A 239 13.84 -5.11 -21.20
CA ASN A 239 13.69 -3.73 -20.80
C ASN A 239 12.23 -3.29 -20.84
N ALA A 240 11.74 -2.76 -19.75
CA ALA A 240 10.40 -2.21 -19.68
C ALA A 240 10.26 -0.88 -20.44
N ILE A 241 9.07 -0.64 -20.98
CA ILE A 241 8.66 0.65 -21.56
C ILE A 241 8.34 1.61 -20.41
N LYS A 242 9.07 2.74 -20.36
CA LYS A 242 9.04 3.68 -19.23
C LYS A 242 7.93 4.73 -19.25
N SER A 243 7.10 4.81 -20.28
CA SER A 243 6.05 5.83 -20.35
C SER A 243 5.11 5.71 -19.14
N VAL A 244 5.22 6.66 -18.18
CA VAL A 244 4.45 6.62 -16.94
C VAL A 244 2.97 6.85 -17.23
N ASN A 245 2.65 7.95 -17.88
CA ASN A 245 1.25 8.34 -18.12
C ASN A 245 0.53 7.36 -19.05
N ASP A 246 1.18 6.92 -20.13
CA ASP A 246 0.57 5.94 -21.04
C ASP A 246 0.36 4.59 -20.36
N GLY A 247 1.35 4.13 -19.57
CA GLY A 247 1.25 2.90 -18.82
C GLY A 247 0.16 2.94 -17.76
N ILE A 248 0.05 4.05 -17.02
CA ILE A 248 -1.03 4.27 -16.05
C ILE A 248 -2.39 4.26 -16.76
N SER A 249 -2.54 4.99 -17.86
CA SER A 249 -3.79 5.02 -18.62
C SER A 249 -4.19 3.65 -19.14
N TYR A 250 -3.21 2.83 -19.53
CA TYR A 250 -3.47 1.46 -19.94
C TYR A 250 -3.97 0.59 -18.78
N LEU A 251 -3.32 0.67 -17.62
CA LEU A 251 -3.78 -0.06 -16.43
C LEU A 251 -5.18 0.41 -15.96
N GLN A 252 -5.45 1.72 -16.02
CA GLN A 252 -6.79 2.27 -15.74
C GLN A 252 -7.83 1.64 -16.66
N SER A 253 -7.54 1.53 -17.96
CA SER A 253 -8.48 0.92 -18.90
C SER A 253 -8.72 -0.57 -18.64
N LEU A 254 -7.70 -1.31 -18.19
CA LEU A 254 -7.88 -2.72 -17.78
C LEU A 254 -8.78 -2.84 -16.57
N ILE A 255 -8.59 -2.00 -15.55
CA ILE A 255 -9.40 -1.99 -14.34
C ILE A 255 -10.85 -1.60 -14.65
N GLU A 256 -11.08 -0.55 -15.44
CA GLU A 256 -12.41 -0.09 -15.85
C GLU A 256 -13.21 -1.14 -16.63
N ASN A 257 -12.51 -2.01 -17.37
CA ASN A 257 -13.12 -3.08 -18.16
C ASN A 257 -13.09 -4.45 -17.45
N ASP A 258 -12.81 -4.49 -16.16
CA ASP A 258 -12.73 -5.71 -15.36
C ASP A 258 -11.74 -6.74 -15.99
N ASN A 259 -10.53 -6.29 -16.37
CA ASN A 259 -9.48 -7.10 -17.00
C ASN A 259 -8.15 -7.10 -16.22
N LEU A 260 -8.16 -6.64 -14.96
CA LEU A 260 -7.03 -6.74 -14.04
C LEU A 260 -7.50 -7.24 -12.69
N TYR A 261 -6.94 -8.35 -12.23
CA TYR A 261 -7.34 -9.03 -11.02
C TYR A 261 -6.14 -9.30 -10.11
N PHE A 262 -6.41 -9.56 -8.82
CA PHE A 262 -5.40 -9.80 -7.80
C PHE A 262 -5.75 -11.07 -7.03
N ASP A 263 -4.78 -11.96 -6.87
CA ASP A 263 -4.94 -13.11 -6.00
C ASP A 263 -5.06 -12.67 -4.54
N THR A 264 -5.97 -13.32 -3.81
CA THR A 264 -6.30 -12.98 -2.41
C THR A 264 -5.08 -12.97 -1.49
N MET A 265 -4.14 -13.87 -1.71
CA MET A 265 -2.93 -14.02 -0.89
C MET A 265 -1.70 -13.44 -1.56
N GLY A 266 -1.49 -13.78 -2.83
CA GLY A 266 -0.27 -13.47 -3.55
C GLY A 266 -0.21 -12.05 -4.10
N GLY A 267 -1.35 -11.39 -4.33
CA GLY A 267 -1.42 -10.03 -4.86
C GLY A 267 -1.79 -8.94 -3.86
N LYS A 268 -1.83 -9.26 -2.58
CA LYS A 268 -2.41 -8.41 -1.53
C LYS A 268 -1.70 -7.07 -1.34
N HIS A 269 -0.38 -7.06 -1.29
CA HIS A 269 0.38 -5.83 -1.09
C HIS A 269 0.32 -4.94 -2.33
N THR A 270 0.47 -5.53 -3.52
CA THR A 270 0.33 -4.83 -4.80
C THR A 270 -1.05 -4.22 -4.94
N TYR A 271 -2.13 -4.92 -4.59
CA TYR A 271 -3.47 -4.35 -4.54
C TYR A 271 -3.56 -3.14 -3.61
N SER A 272 -3.06 -3.28 -2.38
CA SER A 272 -3.05 -2.19 -1.39
C SER A 272 -2.26 -0.97 -1.88
N ALA A 273 -1.12 -1.19 -2.53
CA ALA A 273 -0.32 -0.13 -3.10
C ALA A 273 -1.05 0.57 -4.25
N MET A 274 -1.58 -0.17 -5.22
CA MET A 274 -2.29 0.39 -6.36
C MET A 274 -3.58 1.12 -5.95
N SER A 275 -4.34 0.59 -5.00
CA SER A 275 -5.54 1.25 -4.48
C SER A 275 -5.24 2.54 -3.69
N SER A 276 -4.01 2.72 -3.26
CA SER A 276 -3.55 3.93 -2.54
C SER A 276 -2.72 4.87 -3.40
N TYR A 277 -2.39 4.47 -4.65
CA TYR A 277 -1.53 5.24 -5.55
C TYR A 277 -2.23 6.51 -6.04
N ARG A 278 -1.54 7.65 -5.97
CA ARG A 278 -2.16 8.96 -6.19
C ARG A 278 -1.27 9.94 -6.96
N TRP A 279 -1.91 10.88 -7.62
CA TRP A 279 -1.25 12.00 -8.27
C TRP A 279 -0.70 13.00 -7.23
N ASN A 280 0.44 13.61 -7.54
CA ASN A 280 0.97 14.71 -6.75
C ASN A 280 0.24 16.01 -7.11
N PRO A 281 -0.53 16.61 -6.17
CA PRO A 281 -1.31 17.81 -6.45
C PRO A 281 -0.44 19.07 -6.64
N ASN A 282 0.86 19.00 -6.30
CA ASN A 282 1.77 20.15 -6.32
C ASN A 282 2.58 20.26 -7.61
N THR A 283 2.24 19.49 -8.65
CA THR A 283 2.94 19.52 -9.94
C THR A 283 2.03 20.05 -11.04
N GLU A 284 2.54 20.95 -11.89
CA GLU A 284 1.79 21.47 -13.07
C GLU A 284 1.43 20.36 -14.06
N ASN A 285 2.28 19.34 -14.17
CA ASN A 285 2.00 18.12 -14.93
C ASN A 285 1.71 16.99 -13.94
N PRO A 286 0.62 16.24 -14.11
CA PRO A 286 0.30 15.11 -13.24
C PRO A 286 1.49 14.13 -13.18
N LYS A 287 2.04 13.98 -11.99
CA LYS A 287 3.04 12.94 -11.70
C LYS A 287 2.58 12.19 -10.47
N PRO A 288 2.72 10.86 -10.44
CA PRO A 288 2.46 10.11 -9.21
C PRO A 288 3.34 10.56 -8.05
N ILE A 289 2.86 10.40 -6.83
CA ILE A 289 3.68 10.55 -5.64
C ILE A 289 4.66 9.38 -5.60
N HIS A 290 5.92 9.68 -5.28
CA HIS A 290 6.94 8.66 -5.07
C HIS A 290 6.99 8.31 -3.58
N ASP A 291 6.34 7.21 -3.22
CA ASP A 291 6.30 6.63 -1.89
C ASP A 291 6.22 5.09 -1.99
N TRP A 292 5.88 4.40 -0.91
CA TRP A 292 5.75 2.93 -0.87
C TRP A 292 4.76 2.37 -1.90
N THR A 293 3.83 3.17 -2.41
CA THR A 293 2.83 2.75 -3.42
C THR A 293 3.39 2.74 -4.84
N SER A 294 4.49 3.45 -5.08
CA SER A 294 5.05 3.61 -6.42
C SER A 294 5.73 2.34 -6.95
N HIS A 295 6.54 1.67 -6.12
CA HIS A 295 7.30 0.50 -6.57
C HIS A 295 6.44 -0.69 -7.02
N PRO A 296 5.39 -1.12 -6.25
CA PRO A 296 4.49 -2.16 -6.73
C PRO A 296 3.71 -1.74 -7.99
N SER A 297 3.24 -0.48 -8.03
CA SER A 297 2.51 0.04 -9.20
C SER A 297 3.39 0.11 -10.45
N ASP A 298 4.66 0.49 -10.29
CA ASP A 298 5.63 0.54 -11.38
C ASP A 298 6.03 -0.86 -11.86
N SER A 299 6.22 -1.82 -10.95
CA SER A 299 6.48 -3.22 -11.29
C SER A 299 5.34 -3.80 -12.16
N VAL A 300 4.08 -3.61 -11.77
CA VAL A 300 2.92 -4.03 -12.56
C VAL A 300 2.88 -3.31 -13.91
N ARG A 301 3.13 -2.00 -13.93
CA ARG A 301 3.14 -1.20 -15.15
C ARG A 301 4.24 -1.65 -16.10
N TYR A 302 5.44 -1.93 -15.60
CA TYR A 302 6.55 -2.43 -16.42
C TYR A 302 6.17 -3.72 -17.14
N ALA A 303 5.62 -4.68 -16.43
CA ALA A 303 5.23 -5.95 -17.02
C ALA A 303 4.06 -5.78 -18.01
N ILE A 304 2.92 -5.35 -17.53
CA ILE A 304 1.68 -5.37 -18.29
C ILE A 304 1.74 -4.44 -19.49
N TYR A 305 2.23 -3.20 -19.31
CA TYR A 305 2.27 -2.25 -20.43
C TYR A 305 3.27 -2.66 -21.51
N THR A 306 4.44 -3.17 -21.11
CA THR A 306 5.44 -3.64 -22.07
C THR A 306 4.95 -4.88 -22.82
N HIS A 307 4.39 -5.85 -22.09
CA HIS A 307 3.81 -7.05 -22.68
C HIS A 307 2.73 -6.71 -23.71
N SER A 308 1.80 -5.82 -23.38
CA SER A 308 0.74 -5.40 -24.31
C SER A 308 1.25 -4.80 -25.61
N LYS A 309 2.43 -4.15 -25.61
CA LYS A 309 3.05 -3.56 -26.80
C LYS A 309 3.84 -4.57 -27.61
N MET A 310 4.42 -5.58 -26.97
CA MET A 310 5.22 -6.61 -27.65
C MET A 310 4.34 -7.73 -28.23
N SER A 311 3.30 -8.13 -27.51
CA SER A 311 2.39 -9.21 -27.93
C SER A 311 1.37 -8.78 -29.00
N GLY A 312 1.32 -7.49 -29.37
CA GLY A 312 0.32 -6.96 -30.31
C GLY A 312 -1.12 -7.01 -29.78
N VAL A 313 -1.29 -7.17 -28.47
CA VAL A 313 -2.58 -7.18 -27.79
C VAL A 313 -3.23 -5.81 -27.93
N SER A 314 -4.26 -5.69 -28.75
CA SER A 314 -5.08 -4.47 -28.89
C SER A 314 -6.38 -4.66 -28.09
N ILE A 315 -6.67 -3.75 -27.17
CA ILE A 315 -7.92 -3.74 -26.39
C ILE A 315 -9.14 -3.36 -27.27
N TYR A 316 -8.91 -3.00 -28.53
CA TYR A 316 -9.98 -2.65 -29.48
C TYR A 316 -10.33 -3.86 -30.36
N GLY A 317 -11.24 -4.70 -29.82
CA GLY A 317 -11.99 -5.68 -30.57
C GLY A 317 -13.46 -5.26 -30.63
#